data_64bd30a74890c91095194c8fdd3b1ec7
#
_entry.id   64bd30a74890c91095194c8fdd3b1ec7
#
_cell.length_a   1.000
_cell.length_b   1.000
_cell.length_c   1.000
_cell.angle_alpha   90.00
_cell.angle_beta   90.00
_cell.angle_gamma   90.00
#
_symmetry.space_group_name_H-M   'P 1'
#
loop_
_entity.id
_entity.type
_entity.pdbx_description
1 polymer ?
#
loop_
_entity_poly.entity_id
_entity_poly.type
_entity_poly.pdbx_seq_one_letter_code
_entity_poly.pdbx_strand_id
1 'polypeptide(L)'
;MTLHNEYFHQENIENILNNCRKRSYKAKNIIIHLGDYSSSLFYILSGSVAAIAQDNDGKEITLAYLNPGDFVGEMGLFEQNRRSARIRAKTKCELVEVSYQKFFSLSI
;
A
#
# COMPACT_ATOMS: atom_id res chain seq x y z
N MET A 1 -3.61 -4.25 -9.24
CA MET A 1 -2.49 -4.84 -10.00
C MET A 1 -1.34 -5.14 -9.06
N THR A 2 -0.85 -6.36 -9.11
CA THR A 2 0.29 -6.76 -8.31
C THR A 2 1.58 -6.58 -9.11
N LEU A 3 2.65 -6.20 -8.43
CA LEU A 3 3.96 -6.11 -9.04
C LEU A 3 4.51 -7.50 -9.32
N HIS A 4 5.38 -7.57 -10.30
CA HIS A 4 5.99 -8.82 -10.70
C HIS A 4 6.93 -9.36 -9.64
N ASN A 5 7.02 -10.68 -9.50
CA ASN A 5 7.82 -11.36 -8.47
C ASN A 5 9.28 -10.96 -8.44
N GLU A 6 9.86 -10.57 -9.57
CA GLU A 6 11.26 -10.16 -9.64
C GLU A 6 11.58 -8.92 -8.79
N TYR A 7 10.56 -8.09 -8.47
CA TYR A 7 10.72 -6.94 -7.60
C TYR A 7 10.53 -7.28 -6.12
N PHE A 8 9.92 -8.43 -5.82
CA PHE A 8 9.52 -8.80 -4.48
C PHE A 8 10.08 -10.15 -4.06
N HIS A 9 11.36 -10.37 -4.33
CA HIS A 9 12.05 -11.53 -3.80
C HIS A 9 12.11 -11.48 -2.28
N GLN A 10 12.16 -12.64 -1.64
CA GLN A 10 12.18 -12.76 -0.19
C GLN A 10 13.30 -11.91 0.44
N GLU A 11 14.47 -11.88 -0.16
CA GLU A 11 15.61 -11.08 0.31
C GLU A 11 15.28 -9.59 0.31
N ASN A 12 14.63 -9.11 -0.75
CA ASN A 12 14.27 -7.71 -0.87
C ASN A 12 13.20 -7.33 0.15
N ILE A 13 12.25 -8.23 0.39
CA ILE A 13 11.21 -8.02 1.39
C ILE A 13 11.83 -7.92 2.78
N GLU A 14 12.76 -8.80 3.12
CA GLU A 14 13.45 -8.75 4.40
C GLU A 14 14.23 -7.46 4.59
N ASN A 15 14.92 -6.99 3.54
CA ASN A 15 15.60 -5.71 3.58
C ASN A 15 14.64 -4.56 3.83
N ILE A 16 13.50 -4.58 3.18
CA ILE A 16 12.45 -3.56 3.34
C ILE A 16 11.95 -3.58 4.79
N LEU A 17 11.63 -4.75 5.32
CA LEU A 17 11.11 -4.87 6.67
C LEU A 17 12.11 -4.40 7.72
N ASN A 18 13.40 -4.64 7.50
CA ASN A 18 14.47 -4.28 8.45
C ASN A 18 14.86 -2.81 8.37
N ASN A 19 14.61 -2.14 7.26
CA ASN A 19 15.10 -0.77 7.02
C ASN A 19 13.98 0.28 6.92
N CYS A 20 12.73 -0.11 7.07
CA CYS A 20 11.60 0.78 6.90
C CYS A 20 10.75 0.80 8.15
N ARG A 21 9.99 1.88 8.28
CA ARG A 21 9.24 2.17 9.48
C ARG A 21 7.90 1.43 9.51
N LYS A 22 7.61 0.79 10.63
CA LYS A 22 6.30 0.24 10.92
C LYS A 22 5.31 1.34 11.26
N ARG A 23 4.08 1.16 10.80
CA ARG A 23 2.96 2.01 11.16
C ARG A 23 1.77 1.15 11.56
N SER A 24 1.05 1.61 12.60
CA SER A 24 -0.16 0.93 13.08
C SER A 24 -1.37 1.79 12.81
N TYR A 25 -2.46 1.16 12.41
CA TYR A 25 -3.72 1.84 12.13
C TYR A 25 -4.86 1.11 12.82
N LYS A 26 -5.77 1.86 13.40
CA LYS A 26 -7.01 1.32 13.96
C LYS A 26 -7.98 0.99 12.83
N ALA A 27 -8.89 0.05 13.11
CA ALA A 27 -9.98 -0.25 12.18
C ALA A 27 -10.70 1.03 11.77
N LYS A 28 -11.09 1.10 10.50
CA LYS A 28 -11.79 2.22 9.85
C LYS A 28 -10.94 3.45 9.55
N ASN A 29 -9.70 3.53 10.04
CA ASN A 29 -8.83 4.64 9.71
C ASN A 29 -8.40 4.58 8.25
N ILE A 30 -8.22 5.77 7.66
CA ILE A 30 -7.76 5.90 6.28
C ILE A 30 -6.23 5.88 6.29
N ILE A 31 -5.67 4.99 5.49
CA ILE A 31 -4.22 4.84 5.34
C ILE A 31 -3.73 5.67 4.16
N ILE A 32 -4.46 5.62 3.05
CA ILE A 32 -4.16 6.40 1.85
C ILE A 32 -5.44 7.14 1.47
N HIS A 33 -5.33 8.46 1.28
CA HIS A 33 -6.44 9.29 0.89
C HIS A 33 -6.54 9.41 -0.64
N LEU A 34 -7.77 9.37 -1.14
CA LEU A 34 -8.06 9.58 -2.55
C LEU A 34 -7.53 10.96 -2.97
N GLY A 35 -6.84 11.00 -4.10
CA GLY A 35 -6.32 12.24 -4.65
C GLY A 35 -4.94 12.66 -4.16
N ASP A 36 -4.40 12.00 -3.13
CA ASP A 36 -3.05 12.29 -2.66
C ASP A 36 -2.01 11.91 -3.71
N TYR A 37 -0.90 12.60 -3.69
CA TYR A 37 0.22 12.22 -4.55
C TYR A 37 0.84 10.93 -4.07
N SER A 38 1.13 10.03 -5.01
CA SER A 38 1.81 8.78 -4.71
C SER A 38 3.29 9.01 -4.49
N SER A 39 3.80 8.65 -3.32
CA SER A 39 5.23 8.77 -3.01
C SER A 39 5.77 7.56 -2.26
N SER A 40 4.89 6.66 -1.85
CA SER A 40 5.27 5.48 -1.08
C SER A 40 4.31 4.34 -1.33
N LEU A 41 4.77 3.13 -1.04
CA LEU A 41 3.93 1.95 -0.99
C LEU A 41 3.96 1.37 0.42
N PHE A 42 3.03 0.46 0.70
CA PHE A 42 2.91 -0.17 2.01
C PHE A 42 2.91 -1.68 1.86
N TYR A 43 3.58 -2.35 2.79
CA TYR A 43 3.53 -3.80 2.90
C TYR A 43 2.72 -4.17 4.15
N ILE A 44 1.73 -5.04 4.01
CA ILE A 44 0.85 -5.40 5.12
C ILE A 44 1.49 -6.52 5.94
N LEU A 45 1.75 -6.24 7.21
CA LEU A 45 2.29 -7.22 8.16
C LEU A 45 1.17 -7.99 8.84
N SER A 46 0.12 -7.29 9.27
CA SER A 46 -1.01 -7.90 9.97
C SER A 46 -2.28 -7.11 9.69
N GLY A 47 -3.42 -7.76 9.83
CA GLY A 47 -4.73 -7.16 9.57
C GLY A 47 -5.06 -7.10 8.09
N SER A 48 -6.16 -6.45 7.76
CA SER A 48 -6.59 -6.31 6.37
C SER A 48 -7.08 -4.92 6.07
N VAL A 49 -6.98 -4.53 4.81
CA VAL A 49 -7.40 -3.22 4.33
C VAL A 49 -8.33 -3.38 3.12
N ALA A 50 -9.10 -2.33 2.85
CA ALA A 50 -9.98 -2.27 1.69
C ALA A 50 -9.50 -1.16 0.75
N ALA A 51 -9.44 -1.47 -0.54
CA ALA A 51 -9.22 -0.49 -1.59
C ALA A 51 -10.59 -0.03 -2.08
N ILE A 52 -10.85 1.26 -2.01
CA ILE A 52 -12.18 1.83 -2.23
C ILE A 52 -12.08 2.95 -3.26
N ALA A 53 -12.91 2.85 -4.30
CA ALA A 53 -13.09 3.91 -5.27
C ALA A 53 -14.45 4.59 -5.06
N GLN A 54 -14.67 5.70 -5.73
CA GLN A 54 -15.97 6.36 -5.76
C GLN A 54 -16.48 6.41 -7.20
N ASP A 55 -17.78 6.18 -7.37
CA ASP A 55 -18.41 6.35 -8.67
C ASP A 55 -18.73 7.83 -8.91
N ASN A 56 -19.38 8.14 -10.04
CA ASN A 56 -19.72 9.50 -10.41
C ASN A 56 -20.70 10.18 -9.46
N ASP A 57 -21.45 9.39 -8.70
CA ASP A 57 -22.42 9.89 -7.71
C ASP A 57 -21.82 9.98 -6.31
N GLY A 58 -20.55 9.67 -6.18
CA GLY A 58 -19.86 9.67 -4.88
C GLY A 58 -20.06 8.42 -4.06
N LYS A 59 -20.71 7.39 -4.61
CA LYS A 59 -20.86 6.11 -3.91
C LYS A 59 -19.56 5.37 -3.84
N GLU A 60 -19.28 4.80 -2.68
CA GLU A 60 -18.10 3.98 -2.47
C GLU A 60 -18.27 2.61 -3.11
N ILE A 61 -17.22 2.17 -3.80
CA ILE A 61 -17.14 0.85 -4.41
C ILE A 61 -15.89 0.19 -3.87
N THR A 62 -16.04 -0.94 -3.20
CA THR A 62 -14.90 -1.72 -2.75
C THR A 62 -14.32 -2.49 -3.93
N LEU A 63 -13.09 -2.17 -4.27
CA LEU A 63 -12.39 -2.78 -5.40
C LEU A 63 -11.74 -4.10 -5.00
N ALA A 64 -11.19 -4.16 -3.80
CA ALA A 64 -10.46 -5.33 -3.32
C ALA A 64 -10.24 -5.25 -1.82
N TYR A 65 -10.02 -6.41 -1.22
CA TYR A 65 -9.48 -6.54 0.13
C TYR A 65 -8.05 -7.05 0.00
N LEU A 66 -7.15 -6.49 0.82
CA LEU A 66 -5.74 -6.84 0.80
C LEU A 66 -5.34 -7.32 2.19
N ASN A 67 -4.43 -8.27 2.24
CA ASN A 67 -4.15 -9.05 3.44
C ASN A 67 -2.63 -9.11 3.71
N PRO A 68 -2.20 -9.68 4.84
CA PRO A 68 -0.77 -9.80 5.13
C PRO A 68 -0.01 -10.43 3.96
N GLY A 69 1.13 -9.82 3.63
CA GLY A 69 1.94 -10.22 2.49
C GLY A 69 1.65 -9.45 1.21
N ASP A 70 0.54 -8.71 1.17
CA ASP A 70 0.22 -7.89 0.00
C ASP A 70 0.87 -6.52 0.10
N PHE A 71 1.16 -5.93 -1.06
CA PHE A 71 1.57 -4.54 -1.17
C PHE A 71 0.40 -3.67 -1.58
N VAL A 72 0.37 -2.45 -1.06
CA VAL A 72 -0.63 -1.43 -1.44
C VAL A 72 0.06 -0.16 -1.88
N GLY A 73 -0.52 0.48 -2.89
CA GLY A 73 0.00 1.75 -3.38
C GLY A 73 1.18 1.62 -4.32
N GLU A 74 1.43 0.44 -4.86
CA GLU A 74 2.56 0.17 -5.75
C GLU A 74 2.42 0.78 -7.13
N MET A 75 1.21 1.14 -7.54
CA MET A 75 0.97 1.69 -8.89
C MET A 75 1.80 2.93 -9.18
N GLY A 76 2.04 3.76 -8.18
CA GLY A 76 2.83 4.96 -8.33
C GLY A 76 4.32 4.72 -8.54
N LEU A 77 4.80 3.47 -8.40
CA LEU A 77 6.20 3.14 -8.70
C LEU A 77 6.55 3.41 -10.16
N PHE A 78 5.58 3.27 -11.04
CA PHE A 78 5.78 3.38 -12.49
C PHE A 78 5.16 4.63 -13.07
N GLU A 79 4.22 5.24 -12.38
CA GLU A 79 3.50 6.42 -12.82
C GLU A 79 3.41 7.41 -11.66
N GLN A 80 3.82 8.64 -11.89
CA GLN A 80 3.69 9.69 -10.88
C GLN A 80 2.29 10.27 -10.94
N ASN A 81 1.37 9.57 -10.32
CA ASN A 81 -0.03 9.94 -10.31
C ASN A 81 -0.55 10.18 -8.90
N ARG A 82 -1.71 10.81 -8.84
CA ARG A 82 -2.47 10.90 -7.61
C ARG A 82 -3.10 9.55 -7.31
N ARG A 83 -3.35 9.28 -6.04
CA ARG A 83 -4.01 8.06 -5.61
C ARG A 83 -5.42 8.00 -6.23
N SER A 84 -5.72 6.93 -6.94
CA SER A 84 -7.02 6.72 -7.58
C SER A 84 -8.01 5.96 -6.69
N ALA A 85 -7.54 5.46 -5.58
CA ALA A 85 -8.36 4.74 -4.61
C ALA A 85 -7.99 5.16 -3.20
N ARG A 86 -8.96 5.06 -2.30
CA ARG A 86 -8.75 5.21 -0.88
C ARG A 86 -8.40 3.85 -0.30
N ILE A 87 -7.45 3.81 0.63
CA ILE A 87 -7.14 2.58 1.38
C ILE A 87 -7.59 2.80 2.81
N ARG A 88 -8.50 1.97 3.26
CA ARG A 88 -9.08 2.03 4.62
C ARG A 88 -8.75 0.75 5.37
N ALA A 89 -8.32 0.87 6.62
CA ALA A 89 -8.13 -0.29 7.48
C ALA A 89 -9.48 -0.95 7.75
N LYS A 90 -9.62 -2.22 7.40
CA LYS A 90 -10.81 -3.00 7.68
C LYS A 90 -10.79 -3.48 9.13
N THR A 91 -9.63 -3.91 9.58
CA THR A 91 -9.35 -4.29 10.97
C THR A 91 -8.19 -3.47 11.47
N LYS A 92 -7.84 -3.58 12.74
CA LYS A 92 -6.55 -3.09 13.21
C LYS A 92 -5.46 -3.74 12.36
N CYS A 93 -4.51 -2.93 11.88
CA CYS A 93 -3.45 -3.45 11.01
C CYS A 93 -2.12 -2.78 11.28
N GLU A 94 -1.07 -3.51 10.93
CA GLU A 94 0.29 -3.01 10.93
C GLU A 94 0.84 -3.11 9.52
N LEU A 95 1.46 -2.02 9.07
CA LEU A 95 2.05 -1.92 7.73
C LEU A 95 3.45 -1.36 7.84
N VAL A 96 4.24 -1.61 6.80
CA VAL A 96 5.55 -0.96 6.64
C VAL A 96 5.42 0.02 5.49
N GLU A 97 5.70 1.28 5.76
CA GLU A 97 5.69 2.32 4.72
C GLU A 97 7.07 2.42 4.10
N VAL A 98 7.13 2.34 2.77
CA VAL A 98 8.37 2.40 2.01
C VAL A 98 8.23 3.49 0.95
N SER A 99 9.08 4.51 1.01
CA SER A 99 9.10 5.50 -0.06
C SER A 99 9.52 4.80 -1.36
N TYR A 100 9.03 5.28 -2.49
CA TYR A 100 9.41 4.70 -3.79
C TYR A 100 10.92 4.78 -3.99
N GLN A 101 11.52 5.89 -3.59
CA GLN A 101 12.96 6.06 -3.70
C GLN A 101 13.71 4.98 -2.92
N LYS A 102 13.29 4.74 -1.69
CA LYS A 102 13.92 3.73 -0.83
C LYS A 102 13.67 2.32 -1.35
N PHE A 103 12.46 2.06 -1.85
CA PHE A 103 12.14 0.78 -2.45
C PHE A 103 13.11 0.43 -3.58
N PHE A 104 13.33 1.38 -4.50
CA PHE A 104 14.26 1.14 -5.60
C PHE A 104 15.69 0.95 -5.12
N SER A 105 16.13 1.69 -4.11
CA SER A 105 17.49 1.54 -3.60
C SER A 105 17.73 0.23 -2.87
N LEU A 106 16.69 -0.35 -2.25
CA LEU A 106 16.79 -1.62 -1.52
C LEU A 106 16.54 -2.83 -2.41
N SER A 107 15.91 -2.64 -3.56
CA SER A 107 15.49 -3.74 -4.44
C SER A 107 16.46 -4.03 -5.57
N ILE A 108 17.45 -3.20 -5.75
CA ILE A 108 18.42 -3.32 -6.84
C ILE A 108 19.71 -3.97 -6.35
#